data_daf283bc11fc517ee28729e2e9e9adeb
#
_entry.id   daf283bc11fc517ee28729e2e9e9adeb
#
_cell.length_a   1.000
_cell.length_b   1.000
_cell.length_c   1.000
_cell.angle_alpha   90.00
_cell.angle_beta   90.00
_cell.angle_gamma   90.00
#
_symmetry.space_group_name_H-M   'P 1'
#
loop_
_entity.id
_entity.type
_entity.pdbx_description
1 polymer ?
#
loop_
_entity_poly.entity_id
_entity_poly.type
_entity_poly.pdbx_seq_one_letter_code
_entity_poly.pdbx_strand_id
1 'polypeptide(L)'
;MQNPIATVETFLNALQEQDFDTAENALAQNLVYQNVGMPTIYGRNRAMKLFRSMQGRAGFEVKIHRSAADGAAVLNERTDVLTFGPLRVQFWVCGVFEVHDGRITLWRDYFDYLDIFKATVRGLLGMVVPSLRAKL
;
A
#
# COMPACT_ATOMS: atom_id res chain seq x y z
N MET A 1 -7.04 -23.51 -6.55
CA MET A 1 -7.60 -22.27 -5.95
C MET A 1 -6.47 -21.41 -5.45
N GLN A 2 -6.46 -20.16 -5.86
CA GLN A 2 -5.47 -19.23 -5.33
C GLN A 2 -5.81 -18.84 -3.91
N ASN A 3 -4.80 -18.83 -3.05
CA ASN A 3 -4.92 -18.32 -1.70
C ASN A 3 -5.10 -16.79 -1.79
N PRO A 4 -6.19 -16.20 -1.26
CA PRO A 4 -6.40 -14.76 -1.35
C PRO A 4 -5.31 -13.96 -0.63
N ILE A 5 -4.74 -14.48 0.45
CA ILE A 5 -3.60 -13.83 1.12
C ILE A 5 -2.41 -13.74 0.17
N ALA A 6 -2.11 -14.80 -0.57
CA ALA A 6 -1.01 -14.80 -1.53
C ALA A 6 -1.21 -13.76 -2.64
N THR A 7 -2.44 -13.60 -3.12
CA THR A 7 -2.77 -12.59 -4.13
C THR A 7 -2.48 -11.18 -3.61
N VAL A 8 -2.88 -10.88 -2.38
CA VAL A 8 -2.66 -9.58 -1.75
C VAL A 8 -1.15 -9.33 -1.54
N GLU A 9 -0.43 -10.32 -1.04
CA GLU A 9 1.01 -10.19 -0.82
C GLU A 9 1.77 -9.98 -2.13
N THR A 10 1.40 -10.71 -3.17
CA THR A 10 1.98 -10.53 -4.51
C THR A 10 1.78 -9.11 -5.01
N PHE A 11 0.57 -8.58 -4.83
CA PHE A 11 0.25 -7.21 -5.23
C PHE A 11 1.09 -6.18 -4.47
N LEU A 12 1.13 -6.26 -3.15
CA LEU A 12 1.87 -5.31 -2.33
C LEU A 12 3.38 -5.36 -2.61
N ASN A 13 3.92 -6.56 -2.77
CA ASN A 13 5.33 -6.72 -3.13
C ASN A 13 5.64 -6.18 -4.53
N ALA A 14 4.72 -6.36 -5.48
CA ALA A 14 4.87 -5.79 -6.81
C ALA A 14 4.90 -4.27 -6.78
N LEU A 15 4.07 -3.64 -5.95
CA LEU A 15 4.12 -2.18 -5.77
C LEU A 15 5.47 -1.74 -5.20
N GLN A 16 5.98 -2.46 -4.21
CA GLN A 16 7.29 -2.16 -3.60
C GLN A 16 8.41 -2.22 -4.64
N GLU A 17 8.37 -3.24 -5.49
CA GLU A 17 9.39 -3.47 -6.52
C GLU A 17 9.16 -2.64 -7.79
N GLN A 18 8.07 -1.89 -7.85
CA GLN A 18 7.65 -1.14 -9.04
C GLN A 18 7.41 -2.03 -10.26
N ASP A 19 7.02 -3.27 -10.01
CA ASP A 19 6.56 -4.20 -11.03
C ASP A 19 5.08 -3.95 -11.30
N PHE A 20 4.81 -2.89 -12.05
CA PHE A 20 3.44 -2.43 -12.25
C PHE A 20 2.61 -3.38 -13.10
N ASP A 21 3.22 -4.17 -13.97
CA ASP A 21 2.48 -5.15 -14.76
C ASP A 21 1.94 -6.28 -13.87
N THR A 22 2.76 -6.78 -12.94
CA THR A 22 2.31 -7.77 -11.96
C THR A 22 1.25 -7.18 -11.04
N ALA A 23 1.44 -5.94 -10.58
CA ALA A 23 0.45 -5.25 -9.74
C ALA A 23 -0.88 -5.11 -10.47
N GLU A 24 -0.87 -4.67 -11.72
CA GLU A 24 -2.08 -4.52 -12.53
C GLU A 24 -2.82 -5.84 -12.71
N ASN A 25 -2.09 -6.92 -12.97
CA ASN A 25 -2.68 -8.25 -13.16
C ASN A 25 -3.35 -8.79 -11.88
N ALA A 26 -2.93 -8.32 -10.72
CA ALA A 26 -3.53 -8.70 -9.45
C ALA A 26 -4.83 -7.94 -9.13
N LEU A 27 -5.14 -6.89 -9.90
CA LEU A 27 -6.32 -6.04 -9.66
C LEU A 27 -7.43 -6.40 -10.63
N ALA A 28 -8.68 -6.40 -10.14
CA ALA A 28 -9.86 -6.53 -10.98
C ALA A 28 -10.14 -5.20 -11.68
N GLN A 29 -10.75 -5.28 -12.87
CA GLN A 29 -11.09 -4.10 -13.65
C GLN A 29 -12.03 -3.15 -12.89
N ASN A 30 -12.92 -3.70 -12.07
CA ASN A 30 -13.88 -2.95 -11.25
C ASN A 30 -13.35 -2.66 -9.83
N LEU A 31 -12.05 -2.57 -9.66
CA LEU A 31 -11.43 -2.29 -8.36
C LEU A 31 -12.04 -1.06 -7.70
N VAL A 32 -12.23 -1.14 -6.39
CA VAL A 32 -12.51 0.00 -5.52
C VAL A 32 -11.30 0.17 -4.60
N TYR A 33 -10.63 1.31 -4.71
CA TYR A 33 -9.46 1.63 -3.90
C TYR A 33 -9.75 2.82 -3.02
N GLN A 34 -9.74 2.61 -1.72
CA GLN A 34 -10.07 3.63 -0.73
C GLN A 34 -9.00 3.73 0.34
N ASN A 35 -8.47 4.93 0.51
CA ASN A 35 -7.77 5.31 1.74
C ASN A 35 -8.80 6.04 2.60
N VAL A 36 -9.13 5.46 3.77
CA VAL A 36 -10.21 5.98 4.61
C VAL A 36 -9.92 7.43 4.99
N GLY A 37 -10.89 8.31 4.78
CA GLY A 37 -10.75 9.75 4.99
C GLY A 37 -10.37 10.53 3.74
N MET A 38 -10.10 9.85 2.61
CA MET A 38 -9.76 10.46 1.32
C MET A 38 -10.77 10.03 0.26
N PRO A 39 -10.83 10.74 -0.89
CA PRO A 39 -11.72 10.33 -1.98
C PRO A 39 -11.39 8.93 -2.51
N THR A 40 -12.44 8.15 -2.76
CA THR A 40 -12.32 6.80 -3.30
C THR A 40 -11.97 6.81 -4.78
N ILE A 41 -11.06 5.93 -5.20
CA ILE A 41 -10.70 5.74 -6.59
C ILE A 41 -11.44 4.51 -7.12
N TYR A 42 -12.19 4.68 -8.19
CA TYR A 42 -12.95 3.60 -8.83
C TYR A 42 -12.27 3.18 -10.14
N GLY A 43 -12.05 1.88 -10.26
CA GLY A 43 -11.50 1.27 -11.47
C GLY A 43 -10.00 1.08 -11.43
N ARG A 44 -9.57 -0.06 -11.97
CA ARG A 44 -8.17 -0.45 -12.06
C ARG A 44 -7.34 0.57 -12.83
N ASN A 45 -7.88 1.08 -13.95
CA ASN A 45 -7.13 1.97 -14.82
C ASN A 45 -6.73 3.27 -14.13
N ARG A 46 -7.63 3.83 -13.33
CA ARG A 46 -7.34 5.05 -12.56
C ARG A 46 -6.29 4.80 -11.48
N ALA A 47 -6.43 3.69 -10.77
CA ALA A 47 -5.47 3.31 -9.73
C ALA A 47 -4.08 3.11 -10.34
N MET A 48 -3.99 2.37 -11.43
CA MET A 48 -2.71 2.10 -12.09
C MET A 48 -2.09 3.35 -12.69
N LYS A 49 -2.89 4.25 -13.22
CA LYS A 49 -2.40 5.54 -13.72
C LYS A 49 -1.73 6.33 -12.59
N LEU A 50 -2.33 6.32 -11.40
CA LEU A 50 -1.75 6.96 -10.22
C LEU A 50 -0.41 6.31 -9.85
N PHE A 51 -0.38 4.98 -9.72
CA PHE A 51 0.83 4.27 -9.33
C PHE A 51 1.96 4.44 -10.34
N ARG A 52 1.66 4.33 -11.64
CA ARG A 52 2.66 4.52 -12.69
C ARG A 52 3.20 5.95 -12.74
N SER A 53 2.36 6.95 -12.42
CA SER A 53 2.78 8.35 -12.39
C SER A 53 3.79 8.64 -11.29
N MET A 54 3.83 7.81 -10.26
CA MET A 54 4.76 7.96 -9.13
C MET A 54 6.14 7.35 -9.42
N GLN A 55 6.27 6.56 -10.49
CA GLN A 55 7.53 5.93 -10.85
C GLN A 55 8.63 6.98 -11.05
N GLY A 56 9.77 6.77 -10.38
CA GLY A 56 10.88 7.71 -10.41
C GLY A 56 10.72 8.96 -9.55
N ARG A 57 9.55 9.16 -8.93
CA ARG A 57 9.26 10.33 -8.06
C ARG A 57 9.01 9.92 -6.62
N ALA A 58 8.32 8.81 -6.43
CA ALA A 58 7.99 8.29 -5.11
C ALA A 58 8.19 6.78 -5.11
N GLY A 59 8.51 6.24 -3.94
CA GLY A 59 8.65 4.81 -3.73
C GLY A 59 7.73 4.33 -2.63
N PHE A 60 7.58 3.03 -2.54
CA PHE A 60 6.75 2.36 -1.57
C PHE A 60 7.50 1.16 -1.01
N GLU A 61 7.52 1.03 0.33
CA GLU A 61 8.02 -0.16 1.00
C GLU A 61 6.94 -0.68 1.92
N VAL A 62 6.88 -1.98 2.11
CA VAL A 62 5.85 -2.62 2.93
C VAL A 62 6.48 -3.72 3.79
N LYS A 63 6.02 -3.79 5.04
CA LYS A 63 6.29 -4.92 5.92
C LYS A 63 4.96 -5.41 6.47
N ILE A 64 4.58 -6.61 6.06
CA ILE A 64 3.35 -7.24 6.53
C ILE A 64 3.68 -7.98 7.83
N HIS A 65 3.02 -7.59 8.92
CA HIS A 65 3.25 -8.20 10.23
C HIS A 65 2.41 -9.45 10.42
N ARG A 66 1.16 -9.41 9.97
CA ARG A 66 0.24 -10.55 10.04
C ARG A 66 -0.88 -10.38 9.03
N SER A 67 -1.42 -11.50 8.57
CA SER A 67 -2.55 -11.54 7.66
C SER A 67 -3.55 -12.57 8.13
N ALA A 68 -4.83 -12.31 7.87
CA ALA A 68 -5.91 -13.24 8.11
C ALA A 68 -6.87 -13.18 6.96
N ALA A 69 -7.56 -14.29 6.69
CA ALA A 69 -8.57 -14.35 5.63
C ALA A 69 -9.84 -14.95 6.18
N ASP A 70 -10.96 -14.41 5.72
CA ASP A 70 -12.30 -14.96 5.97
C ASP A 70 -13.03 -14.98 4.62
N GLY A 71 -13.05 -16.14 3.99
CA GLY A 71 -13.58 -16.28 2.63
C GLY A 71 -12.78 -15.40 1.66
N ALA A 72 -13.48 -14.51 0.94
CA ALA A 72 -12.85 -13.59 0.00
C ALA A 72 -12.17 -12.41 0.66
N ALA A 73 -12.44 -12.14 1.94
CA ALA A 73 -11.88 -11.00 2.65
C ALA A 73 -10.49 -11.32 3.21
N VAL A 74 -9.56 -10.41 3.02
CA VAL A 74 -8.20 -10.48 3.58
C VAL A 74 -7.97 -9.23 4.40
N LEU A 75 -7.48 -9.42 5.62
CA LEU A 75 -7.08 -8.32 6.49
C LEU A 75 -5.60 -8.47 6.79
N ASN A 76 -4.88 -7.36 6.78
CA ASN A 76 -3.49 -7.37 7.20
C ASN A 76 -3.13 -6.15 8.02
N GLU A 77 -2.17 -6.35 8.92
CA GLU A 77 -1.53 -5.29 9.68
C GLU A 77 -0.15 -5.08 9.11
N ARG A 78 0.16 -3.85 8.71
CA ARG A 78 1.40 -3.53 8.01
C ARG A 78 2.05 -2.28 8.57
N THR A 79 3.34 -2.17 8.27
CA THR A 79 4.02 -0.88 8.28
C THR A 79 4.34 -0.54 6.83
N ASP A 80 3.87 0.62 6.38
CA ASP A 80 4.14 1.13 5.04
C ASP A 80 5.12 2.29 5.13
N VAL A 81 5.97 2.42 4.11
CA VAL A 81 6.86 3.58 3.95
C VAL A 81 6.60 4.19 2.60
N LEU A 82 6.32 5.48 2.57
CA LEU A 82 6.32 6.27 1.35
C LEU A 82 7.62 7.05 1.30
N THR A 83 8.28 7.00 0.15
CA THR A 83 9.54 7.72 -0.05
C THR A 83 9.38 8.78 -1.14
N PHE A 84 9.91 9.97 -0.88
CA PHE A 84 9.92 11.09 -1.81
C PHE A 84 11.35 11.66 -1.81
N GLY A 85 12.22 11.13 -2.69
CA GLY A 85 13.63 11.43 -2.60
C GLY A 85 14.21 11.00 -1.25
N PRO A 86 14.84 11.90 -0.47
CA PRO A 86 15.40 11.54 0.84
C PRO A 86 14.35 11.46 1.96
N LEU A 87 13.11 11.90 1.71
CA LEU A 87 12.03 11.86 2.70
C LEU A 87 11.47 10.44 2.81
N ARG A 88 11.43 9.89 4.03
CA ARG A 88 10.81 8.59 4.34
C ARG A 88 9.72 8.81 5.36
N VAL A 89 8.49 8.48 4.98
CA VAL A 89 7.33 8.56 5.87
C VAL A 89 6.87 7.15 6.17
N GLN A 90 7.09 6.69 7.40
CA GLN A 90 6.78 5.34 7.86
C GLN A 90 5.62 5.36 8.84
N PHE A 91 4.56 4.59 8.56
CA PHE A 91 3.35 4.61 9.36
C PHE A 91 2.66 3.25 9.38
N TRP A 92 1.80 3.06 10.38
CA TRP A 92 1.01 1.84 10.54
C TRP A 92 -0.22 1.88 9.63
N VAL A 93 -0.57 0.72 9.10
CA VAL A 93 -1.74 0.55 8.23
C VAL A 93 -2.45 -0.75 8.58
N CYS A 94 -3.78 -0.71 8.63
CA CYS A 94 -4.62 -1.90 8.62
C CYS A 94 -5.36 -1.93 7.28
N GLY A 95 -5.10 -2.96 6.48
CA GLY A 95 -5.69 -3.09 5.15
C GLY A 95 -6.79 -4.13 5.11
N VAL A 96 -7.86 -3.83 4.38
CA VAL A 96 -8.93 -4.77 4.07
C VAL A 96 -8.99 -4.94 2.56
N PHE A 97 -8.94 -6.19 2.12
CA PHE A 97 -8.99 -6.53 0.70
C PHE A 97 -10.11 -7.54 0.46
N GLU A 98 -10.70 -7.51 -0.72
CA GLU A 98 -11.53 -8.60 -1.19
C GLU A 98 -10.93 -9.13 -2.49
N VAL A 99 -10.86 -10.46 -2.56
CA VAL A 99 -10.26 -11.15 -3.71
C VAL A 99 -11.34 -12.07 -4.32
N HIS A 100 -11.63 -11.85 -5.58
CA HIS A 100 -12.59 -12.65 -6.34
C HIS A 100 -11.93 -13.06 -7.65
N ASP A 101 -12.04 -14.36 -7.98
CA ASP A 101 -11.46 -14.95 -9.19
C ASP A 101 -9.95 -14.62 -9.34
N GLY A 102 -9.23 -14.63 -8.21
CA GLY A 102 -7.80 -14.40 -8.18
C GLY A 102 -7.38 -12.95 -8.36
N ARG A 103 -8.33 -11.99 -8.28
CA ARG A 103 -8.06 -10.57 -8.43
C ARG A 103 -8.68 -9.76 -7.31
N ILE A 104 -8.01 -8.68 -6.94
CA ILE A 104 -8.45 -7.78 -5.87
C ILE A 104 -9.55 -6.88 -6.41
N THR A 105 -10.74 -6.97 -5.81
CA THR A 105 -11.89 -6.13 -6.15
C THR A 105 -12.04 -4.95 -5.20
N LEU A 106 -11.53 -5.07 -3.98
CA LEU A 106 -11.54 -4.02 -2.97
C LEU A 106 -10.16 -3.94 -2.33
N TRP A 107 -9.65 -2.73 -2.20
CA TRP A 107 -8.49 -2.40 -1.39
C TRP A 107 -8.83 -1.17 -0.56
N ARG A 108 -8.94 -1.36 0.75
CA ARG A 108 -9.28 -0.28 1.69
C ARG A 108 -8.24 -0.24 2.79
N ASP A 109 -7.55 0.87 2.91
CA ASP A 109 -6.55 1.07 3.95
C ASP A 109 -7.06 2.02 5.01
N TYR A 110 -6.86 1.64 6.27
CA TYR A 110 -7.19 2.43 7.45
C TYR A 110 -5.90 2.95 8.07
N PHE A 111 -5.84 4.25 8.31
CA PHE A 111 -4.68 4.93 8.87
C PHE A 111 -5.03 5.67 10.14
N ASP A 112 -4.03 5.89 10.98
CA ASP A 112 -4.07 6.89 12.03
C ASP A 112 -3.41 8.17 11.49
N TYR A 113 -4.19 9.21 11.27
CA TYR A 113 -3.66 10.46 10.71
C TYR A 113 -2.69 11.15 11.65
N LEU A 114 -2.83 10.98 12.96
CA LEU A 114 -1.85 11.47 13.91
C LEU A 114 -0.52 10.75 13.76
N ASP A 115 -0.56 9.43 13.57
CA ASP A 115 0.64 8.63 13.30
C ASP A 115 1.34 9.11 12.03
N ILE A 116 0.58 9.37 10.96
CA ILE A 116 1.11 9.89 9.70
C ILE A 116 1.76 11.26 9.91
N PHE A 117 1.13 12.14 10.69
CA PHE A 117 1.68 13.45 10.99
C PHE A 117 3.03 13.32 11.72
N LYS A 118 3.09 12.50 12.76
CA LYS A 118 4.34 12.24 13.50
C LYS A 118 5.39 11.62 12.58
N ALA A 119 5.00 10.69 11.72
CA ALA A 119 5.89 10.04 10.77
C ALA A 119 6.45 11.04 9.75
N THR A 120 5.64 11.99 9.32
CA THR A 120 6.09 13.05 8.39
C THR A 120 7.14 13.95 9.07
N VAL A 121 6.88 14.36 10.31
CA VAL A 121 7.86 15.15 11.08
C VAL A 121 9.16 14.38 11.25
N ARG A 122 9.09 13.11 11.63
CA ARG A 122 10.27 12.25 11.77
C ARG A 122 11.01 12.11 10.44
N GLY A 123 10.28 11.96 9.34
CA GLY A 123 10.86 11.85 8.01
C GLY A 123 11.63 13.12 7.61
N LEU A 124 11.06 14.28 7.92
CA LEU A 124 11.73 15.56 7.67
C LEU A 124 13.00 15.71 8.52
N LEU A 125 12.92 15.35 9.80
CA LEU A 125 14.09 15.38 10.67
C LEU A 125 15.15 14.37 10.22
N GLY A 126 14.75 13.21 9.75
CA GLY A 126 15.66 12.18 9.25
C GLY A 126 16.44 12.57 8.01
N MET A 127 15.95 13.57 7.25
CA MET A 127 16.69 14.11 6.11
C MET A 127 17.92 14.90 6.55
N VAL A 128 17.87 15.51 7.74
CA VAL A 128 18.94 16.34 8.31
C VAL A 128 19.76 15.55 9.32
N VAL A 129 19.11 14.71 10.13
CA VAL A 129 19.75 13.89 11.16
C VAL A 129 19.58 12.41 10.80
N PRO A 130 20.59 11.78 10.17
CA PRO A 130 20.47 10.38 9.68
C PRO A 130 20.09 9.37 10.76
N SER A 131 20.46 9.60 12.01
CA SER A 131 20.15 8.69 13.12
C SER A 131 18.65 8.62 13.41
N LEU A 132 17.86 9.61 12.99
CA LEU A 132 16.41 9.65 13.16
C LEU A 132 15.66 9.02 11.99
N ARG A 133 16.36 8.62 10.93
CA ARG A 133 15.75 8.08 9.72
C ARG A 133 14.99 6.79 10.03
N ALA A 134 13.73 6.72 9.56
CA ALA A 134 12.88 5.56 9.73
C ALA A 134 13.42 4.37 8.93
N LYS A 135 13.34 3.16 9.54
CA LYS A 135 13.73 1.90 8.91
C LYS A 135 12.66 0.86 9.17
N LEU A 136 12.44 -0.02 8.20
CA LEU A 136 11.58 -1.21 8.36
C LEU A 136 12.30 -2.33 9.12
#